data_9e8dfbce3ad5d0f004ee40444ebd6a08
#
_entry.id   9e8dfbce3ad5d0f004ee40444ebd6a08
#
_cell.length_a   1.000
_cell.length_b   1.000
_cell.length_c   1.000
_cell.angle_alpha   90.00
_cell.angle_beta   90.00
_cell.angle_gamma   90.00
#
_symmetry.space_group_name_H-M   'P 1'
#
loop_
_entity.id
_entity.type
_entity.pdbx_description
1 polymer ?
#
loop_
_entity_poly.entity_id
_entity_poly.type
_entity_poly.pdbx_seq_one_letter_code
_entity_poly.pdbx_strand_id
1 'polypeptide(L)'
;AFDIHEHFLNYCKPRGFKAMAAVSTRALAVQLERAINGLGGVKAAALICDSSVSTEGDEGTVTKNDKAIIRDFFKNEVEPRFGTKYDDYEEYVKNNIIGGEDVDIVIVQSMLLTGFDAPPLSVLYIDKPMKEHTLLQAIARVNRIAAGKDFGLIVDYWGLFGNLNNAMEMYSDDRSGLSGYDPADIADSIATAAEGQEKLKQAHKELWDFFGNASFDQNNPRAWVAFFENEDPAESEKLRKEFYERLAAFSKMMTMAVGNYSLYQSIGFEQMQKYKADLLFFQKLRSALMMVYAEKVDFSKYE
;
A
#
# COMPACT_ATOMS: atom_id res chain seq x y z
N ALA A 1 10.36 1.65 -11.95
CA ALA A 1 11.16 2.12 -10.80
C ALA A 1 10.71 3.53 -10.36
N PHE A 2 10.80 4.52 -11.23
CA PHE A 2 10.49 5.92 -10.88
C PHE A 2 9.07 6.09 -10.32
N ASP A 3 8.06 5.54 -10.95
CA ASP A 3 6.68 5.62 -10.50
C ASP A 3 6.47 4.95 -9.11
N ILE A 4 7.02 3.75 -8.91
CA ILE A 4 7.01 3.06 -7.60
C ILE A 4 7.69 3.92 -6.53
N HIS A 5 8.85 4.49 -6.85
CA HIS A 5 9.61 5.34 -5.94
C HIS A 5 8.81 6.58 -5.51
N GLU A 6 8.29 7.35 -6.48
CA GLU A 6 7.52 8.56 -6.22
C GLU A 6 6.23 8.27 -5.46
N HIS A 7 5.51 7.23 -5.86
CA HIS A 7 4.30 6.82 -5.16
C HIS A 7 4.62 6.44 -3.71
N PHE A 8 5.62 5.58 -3.49
CA PHE A 8 5.99 5.15 -2.15
C PHE A 8 6.49 6.31 -1.26
N LEU A 9 7.40 7.12 -1.79
CA LEU A 9 8.00 8.25 -1.06
C LEU A 9 6.95 9.27 -0.59
N ASN A 10 5.96 9.55 -1.44
CA ASN A 10 4.98 10.58 -1.15
C ASN A 10 3.76 10.09 -0.34
N TYR A 11 3.42 8.77 -0.42
CA TYR A 11 2.16 8.27 0.14
C TYR A 11 2.31 7.21 1.22
N CYS A 12 3.33 6.38 1.15
CA CYS A 12 3.51 5.27 2.08
C CYS A 12 4.51 5.60 3.18
N LYS A 13 5.67 6.10 2.80
CA LYS A 13 6.77 6.39 3.72
C LYS A 13 6.42 7.39 4.83
N PRO A 14 5.72 8.51 4.57
CA PRO A 14 5.34 9.46 5.63
C PRO A 14 4.40 8.88 6.69
N ARG A 15 3.74 7.76 6.39
CA ARG A 15 2.84 7.03 7.29
C ARG A 15 3.52 5.86 8.01
N GLY A 16 4.80 5.63 7.76
CA GLY A 16 5.54 4.49 8.29
C GLY A 16 5.16 3.13 7.68
N PHE A 17 4.46 3.13 6.53
CA PHE A 17 4.06 1.90 5.86
C PHE A 17 5.18 1.32 5.00
N LYS A 18 5.06 0.04 4.70
CA LYS A 18 5.94 -0.74 3.86
C LYS A 18 5.24 -1.16 2.57
N ALA A 19 6.00 -1.53 1.57
CA ALA A 19 5.45 -2.04 0.31
C ALA A 19 6.12 -3.32 -0.16
N MET A 20 5.42 -4.04 -1.03
CA MET A 20 5.94 -5.20 -1.77
C MET A 20 5.81 -4.94 -3.26
N ALA A 21 6.81 -5.29 -4.04
CA ALA A 21 6.75 -5.29 -5.50
C ALA A 21 6.96 -6.72 -6.01
N ALA A 22 6.01 -7.22 -6.79
CA ALA A 22 6.06 -8.53 -7.42
C ALA A 22 6.43 -8.40 -8.89
N VAL A 23 7.54 -9.00 -9.29
CA VAL A 23 8.10 -8.92 -10.65
C VAL A 23 8.28 -10.29 -11.29
N SER A 24 8.42 -10.35 -12.61
CA SER A 24 8.43 -11.60 -13.36
C SER A 24 9.69 -12.44 -13.21
N THR A 25 10.86 -11.82 -13.01
CA THR A 25 12.13 -12.54 -12.90
C THR A 25 12.97 -12.06 -11.72
N ARG A 26 13.88 -12.93 -11.24
CA ARG A 26 14.84 -12.60 -10.19
C ARG A 26 15.81 -11.48 -10.60
N ALA A 27 16.24 -11.50 -11.85
CA ALA A 27 17.11 -10.46 -12.40
C ALA A 27 16.41 -9.08 -12.42
N LEU A 28 15.11 -9.06 -12.77
CA LEU A 28 14.32 -7.84 -12.74
C LEU A 28 14.14 -7.33 -11.29
N ALA A 29 14.00 -8.22 -10.31
CA ALA A 29 13.93 -7.82 -8.90
C ALA A 29 15.21 -7.07 -8.47
N VAL A 30 16.39 -7.58 -8.82
CA VAL A 30 17.68 -6.92 -8.55
C VAL A 30 17.80 -5.58 -9.28
N GLN A 31 17.43 -5.55 -10.56
CA GLN A 31 17.49 -4.31 -11.34
C GLN A 31 16.55 -3.24 -10.79
N LEU A 32 15.35 -3.62 -10.39
CA LEU A 32 14.36 -2.71 -9.80
C LEU A 32 14.84 -2.18 -8.43
N GLU A 33 15.42 -3.04 -7.58
CA GLU A 33 16.05 -2.64 -6.34
C GLU A 33 17.13 -1.58 -6.56
N ARG A 34 18.09 -1.84 -7.45
CA ARG A 34 19.18 -0.92 -7.77
C ARG A 34 18.65 0.42 -8.31
N ALA A 35 17.63 0.35 -9.15
CA ALA A 35 17.02 1.55 -9.74
C ALA A 35 16.28 2.39 -8.68
N ILE A 36 15.54 1.79 -7.77
CA ILE A 36 14.86 2.50 -6.68
C ILE A 36 15.88 3.09 -5.70
N ASN A 37 16.85 2.30 -5.27
CA ASN A 37 17.89 2.76 -4.34
C ASN A 37 18.74 3.90 -4.95
N GLY A 38 18.96 3.87 -6.27
CA GLY A 38 19.66 4.91 -7.00
C GLY A 38 18.94 6.27 -7.04
N LEU A 39 17.62 6.30 -6.87
CA LEU A 39 16.84 7.54 -6.77
C LEU A 39 16.95 8.20 -5.39
N GLY A 40 17.36 7.44 -4.37
CA GLY A 40 17.53 7.92 -3.00
C GLY A 40 16.21 8.09 -2.23
N GLY A 41 16.29 8.25 -0.91
CA GLY A 41 15.11 8.48 -0.06
C GLY A 41 14.22 7.27 0.21
N VAL A 42 14.34 6.17 -0.54
CA VAL A 42 13.63 4.91 -0.36
C VAL A 42 14.64 3.77 -0.32
N LYS A 43 14.48 2.82 0.59
CA LYS A 43 15.33 1.65 0.76
C LYS A 43 14.60 0.41 0.22
N ALA A 44 15.01 -0.10 -0.93
CA ALA A 44 14.47 -1.32 -1.49
C ALA A 44 15.41 -2.51 -1.24
N ALA A 45 14.86 -3.72 -1.13
CA ALA A 45 15.61 -4.97 -1.01
C ALA A 45 14.99 -6.04 -1.92
N ALA A 46 15.80 -6.67 -2.77
CA ALA A 46 15.38 -7.80 -3.61
C ALA A 46 15.48 -9.11 -2.81
N LEU A 47 14.35 -9.73 -2.56
CA LEU A 47 14.30 -11.05 -1.93
C LEU A 47 14.02 -12.12 -2.98
N ILE A 48 15.08 -12.80 -3.40
CA ILE A 48 15.10 -13.80 -4.46
C ILE A 48 15.80 -15.08 -3.98
N CYS A 49 15.42 -16.24 -4.49
CA CYS A 49 16.10 -17.49 -4.15
C CYS A 49 17.57 -17.48 -4.58
N ASP A 50 18.41 -18.19 -3.81
CA ASP A 50 19.83 -18.35 -4.10
C ASP A 50 20.08 -18.81 -5.55
N SER A 51 21.16 -18.33 -6.12
CA SER A 51 21.59 -18.60 -7.50
C SER A 51 21.90 -20.08 -7.80
N SER A 52 22.11 -20.90 -6.76
CA SER A 52 22.35 -22.34 -6.89
C SER A 52 21.09 -23.15 -7.21
N VAL A 53 19.91 -22.59 -6.94
CA VAL A 53 18.63 -23.24 -7.26
C VAL A 53 18.31 -23.03 -8.73
N SER A 54 17.82 -24.08 -9.39
CA SER A 54 17.43 -24.08 -10.81
C SER A 54 16.56 -22.84 -11.15
N THR A 55 16.67 -22.38 -12.38
CA THR A 55 15.84 -21.27 -12.91
C THR A 55 14.35 -21.64 -13.06
N GLU A 56 13.92 -22.72 -12.44
CA GLU A 56 12.52 -23.12 -12.34
C GLU A 56 11.77 -22.10 -11.49
N GLY A 57 10.85 -21.37 -12.15
CA GLY A 57 10.02 -20.35 -11.50
C GLY A 57 10.19 -18.93 -12.06
N ASP A 58 11.25 -18.64 -12.81
CA ASP A 58 11.29 -17.39 -13.58
C ASP A 58 10.33 -17.48 -14.79
N GLU A 59 9.47 -16.51 -14.93
CA GLU A 59 8.56 -16.44 -16.09
C GLU A 59 9.33 -15.92 -17.30
N GLY A 60 9.54 -16.78 -18.28
CA GLY A 60 10.27 -16.47 -19.51
C GLY A 60 11.65 -17.14 -19.62
N THR A 61 12.34 -16.86 -20.73
CA THR A 61 13.67 -17.42 -20.99
C THR A 61 14.72 -16.64 -20.22
N VAL A 62 15.33 -17.26 -19.21
CA VAL A 62 16.45 -16.68 -18.43
C VAL A 62 17.70 -16.60 -19.31
N THR A 63 18.16 -15.40 -19.56
CA THR A 63 19.34 -15.15 -20.37
C THR A 63 20.65 -15.35 -19.59
N LYS A 64 21.77 -15.42 -20.31
CA LYS A 64 23.11 -15.42 -19.66
C LYS A 64 23.35 -14.15 -18.85
N ASN A 65 22.79 -13.02 -19.30
CA ASN A 65 22.87 -11.75 -18.60
C ASN A 65 22.11 -11.77 -17.28
N ASP A 66 20.91 -12.34 -17.26
CA ASP A 66 20.11 -12.47 -16.03
C ASP A 66 20.84 -13.28 -14.96
N LYS A 67 21.47 -14.39 -15.36
CA LYS A 67 22.32 -15.21 -14.46
C LYS A 67 23.51 -14.42 -13.94
N ALA A 68 24.11 -13.56 -14.76
CA ALA A 68 25.23 -12.72 -14.34
C ALA A 68 24.77 -11.67 -13.31
N ILE A 69 23.61 -11.02 -13.52
CA ILE A 69 23.02 -10.05 -12.60
C ILE A 69 22.74 -10.68 -11.23
N ILE A 70 22.09 -11.86 -11.21
CA ILE A 70 21.78 -12.58 -9.96
C ILE A 70 23.06 -12.95 -9.22
N ARG A 71 24.06 -13.50 -9.92
CA ARG A 71 25.34 -13.88 -9.30
C ARG A 71 26.09 -12.67 -8.75
N ASP A 72 26.11 -11.56 -9.49
CA ASP A 72 26.72 -10.31 -9.06
C ASP A 72 26.09 -9.77 -7.79
N PHE A 73 24.75 -9.79 -7.71
CA PHE A 73 23.99 -9.41 -6.53
C PHE A 73 24.38 -10.20 -5.29
N PHE A 74 24.37 -11.53 -5.38
CA PHE A 74 24.75 -12.35 -4.23
C PHE A 74 26.21 -12.11 -3.82
N LYS A 75 27.14 -12.12 -4.77
CA LYS A 75 28.56 -12.00 -4.49
C LYS A 75 28.97 -10.62 -3.96
N ASN A 76 28.39 -9.55 -4.48
CA ASN A 76 28.84 -8.19 -4.22
C ASN A 76 27.96 -7.41 -3.24
N GLU A 77 26.69 -7.81 -3.05
CA GLU A 77 25.74 -7.09 -2.21
C GLU A 77 25.30 -7.90 -0.98
N VAL A 78 25.07 -9.22 -1.14
CA VAL A 78 24.59 -10.08 -0.04
C VAL A 78 25.74 -10.66 0.77
N GLU A 79 26.65 -11.38 0.14
CA GLU A 79 27.76 -12.09 0.82
C GLU A 79 28.65 -11.19 1.69
N PRO A 80 29.01 -9.95 1.29
CA PRO A 80 29.84 -9.09 2.12
C PRO A 80 29.19 -8.67 3.44
N ARG A 81 27.86 -8.71 3.52
CA ARG A 81 27.10 -8.29 4.71
C ARG A 81 26.59 -9.46 5.54
N PHE A 82 26.21 -10.56 4.91
CA PHE A 82 25.53 -11.70 5.54
C PHE A 82 26.30 -13.01 5.41
N GLY A 83 27.47 -13.01 4.72
CA GLY A 83 28.22 -14.23 4.43
C GLY A 83 27.50 -15.08 3.36
N THR A 84 27.85 -16.36 3.30
CA THR A 84 27.33 -17.32 2.30
C THR A 84 25.99 -17.93 2.72
N LYS A 85 25.46 -17.59 3.89
CA LYS A 85 24.16 -18.08 4.38
C LYS A 85 23.04 -17.16 3.91
N TYR A 86 22.32 -17.60 2.92
CA TYR A 86 21.18 -16.86 2.39
C TYR A 86 20.08 -16.62 3.43
N ASP A 87 19.86 -17.56 4.34
CA ASP A 87 18.84 -17.48 5.38
C ASP A 87 19.00 -16.24 6.27
N ASP A 88 20.23 -15.81 6.56
CA ASP A 88 20.51 -14.62 7.37
C ASP A 88 20.06 -13.34 6.64
N TYR A 89 20.24 -13.28 5.31
CA TYR A 89 19.74 -12.18 4.49
C TYR A 89 18.22 -12.19 4.40
N GLU A 90 17.61 -13.35 4.18
CA GLU A 90 16.15 -13.50 4.13
C GLU A 90 15.51 -13.04 5.45
N GLU A 91 16.06 -13.48 6.58
CA GLU A 91 15.59 -13.08 7.90
C GLU A 91 15.76 -11.57 8.13
N TYR A 92 16.88 -10.98 7.74
CA TYR A 92 17.11 -9.55 7.80
C TYR A 92 16.03 -8.77 7.03
N VAL A 93 15.74 -9.15 5.78
CA VAL A 93 14.73 -8.48 4.96
C VAL A 93 13.34 -8.62 5.58
N LYS A 94 12.97 -9.82 6.03
CA LYS A 94 11.66 -10.08 6.68
C LYS A 94 11.48 -9.25 7.93
N ASN A 95 12.48 -9.21 8.82
CA ASN A 95 12.41 -8.45 10.06
C ASN A 95 12.29 -6.95 9.80
N ASN A 96 12.98 -6.44 8.79
CA ASN A 96 12.90 -5.01 8.42
C ASN A 96 11.56 -4.63 7.78
N ILE A 97 10.91 -5.53 7.05
CA ILE A 97 9.55 -5.29 6.53
C ILE A 97 8.50 -5.33 7.64
N ILE A 98 8.69 -6.15 8.67
CA ILE A 98 7.74 -6.24 9.79
C ILE A 98 7.84 -5.02 10.72
N GLY A 99 9.04 -4.54 11.02
CA GLY A 99 9.19 -3.46 12.02
C GLY A 99 10.53 -2.72 12.01
N GLY A 100 11.42 -2.99 11.05
CA GLY A 100 12.71 -2.29 10.93
C GLY A 100 12.65 -1.04 10.05
N GLU A 101 13.77 -0.32 9.99
CA GLU A 101 13.89 0.93 9.23
C GLU A 101 14.79 0.81 7.99
N ASP A 102 15.42 -0.36 7.77
CA ASP A 102 16.40 -0.51 6.69
C ASP A 102 15.82 -1.04 5.38
N VAL A 103 14.56 -1.47 5.38
CA VAL A 103 13.85 -1.86 4.16
C VAL A 103 12.48 -1.21 4.15
N ASP A 104 12.20 -0.43 3.13
CA ASP A 104 10.93 0.22 2.85
C ASP A 104 10.08 -0.60 1.87
N ILE A 105 10.72 -1.14 0.84
CA ILE A 105 10.07 -1.92 -0.22
C ILE A 105 10.80 -3.26 -0.37
N VAL A 106 10.08 -4.37 -0.24
CA VAL A 106 10.61 -5.69 -0.61
C VAL A 106 10.20 -6.03 -2.05
N ILE A 107 11.16 -6.43 -2.86
CA ILE A 107 10.94 -6.80 -4.27
C ILE A 107 11.13 -8.31 -4.41
N VAL A 108 10.10 -8.98 -4.90
CA VAL A 108 10.04 -10.44 -4.94
C VAL A 108 9.65 -10.95 -6.33
N GLN A 109 10.10 -12.13 -6.68
CA GLN A 109 9.59 -12.84 -7.86
C GLN A 109 8.35 -13.68 -7.47
N SER A 110 8.45 -14.54 -6.45
CA SER A 110 7.34 -15.36 -5.96
C SER A 110 7.36 -15.52 -4.43
N MET A 111 8.49 -15.28 -3.80
CA MET A 111 8.65 -15.37 -2.35
C MET A 111 7.74 -14.37 -1.64
N LEU A 112 7.28 -14.70 -0.45
CA LEU A 112 6.43 -13.87 0.41
C LEU A 112 5.04 -13.52 -0.14
N LEU A 113 4.72 -13.82 -1.40
CA LEU A 113 3.35 -13.62 -1.93
C LEU A 113 2.33 -14.49 -1.19
N THR A 114 2.80 -15.63 -0.67
CA THR A 114 2.02 -16.55 0.16
C THR A 114 2.74 -16.82 1.47
N GLY A 115 2.00 -17.05 2.55
CA GLY A 115 2.58 -17.53 3.83
C GLY A 115 3.32 -16.50 4.69
N PHE A 116 3.52 -15.26 4.23
CA PHE A 116 4.24 -14.22 4.99
C PHE A 116 3.27 -13.22 5.64
N ASP A 117 3.47 -12.93 6.92
CA ASP A 117 2.68 -11.98 7.68
C ASP A 117 3.48 -10.72 7.98
N ALA A 118 3.06 -9.61 7.37
CA ALA A 118 3.65 -8.30 7.62
C ALA A 118 2.54 -7.22 7.63
N PRO A 119 1.95 -6.93 8.78
CA PRO A 119 0.90 -5.92 8.92
C PRO A 119 1.26 -4.53 8.35
N PRO A 120 2.52 -4.04 8.42
CA PRO A 120 2.89 -2.76 7.84
C PRO A 120 2.87 -2.71 6.29
N LEU A 121 2.78 -3.86 5.60
CA LEU A 121 2.63 -3.87 4.14
C LEU A 121 1.30 -3.26 3.74
N SER A 122 1.33 -2.08 3.14
CA SER A 122 0.13 -1.34 2.73
C SER A 122 -0.05 -1.28 1.21
N VAL A 123 1.02 -1.51 0.45
CA VAL A 123 0.97 -1.47 -1.02
C VAL A 123 1.61 -2.70 -1.63
N LEU A 124 0.93 -3.24 -2.64
CA LEU A 124 1.46 -4.27 -3.53
C LEU A 124 1.54 -3.71 -4.96
N TYR A 125 2.74 -3.60 -5.49
CA TYR A 125 3.00 -3.29 -6.89
C TYR A 125 3.12 -4.59 -7.67
N ILE A 126 2.32 -4.76 -8.73
CA ILE A 126 2.29 -6.00 -9.53
C ILE A 126 2.80 -5.70 -10.93
N ASP A 127 3.98 -6.21 -11.26
CA ASP A 127 4.61 -6.14 -12.59
C ASP A 127 4.94 -7.55 -13.11
N LYS A 128 3.93 -8.42 -13.04
CA LYS A 128 3.99 -9.80 -13.56
C LYS A 128 2.60 -10.37 -13.75
N PRO A 129 2.43 -11.37 -14.65
CA PRO A 129 1.20 -12.14 -14.70
C PRO A 129 1.01 -12.93 -13.41
N MET A 130 -0.21 -12.99 -12.93
CA MET A 130 -0.59 -13.81 -11.77
C MET A 130 -1.85 -14.61 -12.08
N LYS A 131 -1.90 -15.85 -11.59
CA LYS A 131 -3.15 -16.63 -11.57
C LYS A 131 -4.07 -16.02 -10.49
N GLU A 132 -5.36 -16.12 -10.73
CA GLU A 132 -6.41 -15.55 -9.89
C GLU A 132 -6.22 -15.85 -8.40
N HIS A 133 -6.02 -17.12 -8.02
CA HIS A 133 -5.83 -17.51 -6.62
C HIS A 133 -4.55 -16.89 -6.00
N THR A 134 -3.47 -16.76 -6.77
CA THR A 134 -2.23 -16.12 -6.30
C THR A 134 -2.43 -14.64 -6.11
N LEU A 135 -3.17 -14.00 -7.01
CA LEU A 135 -3.53 -12.59 -6.91
C LEU A 135 -4.36 -12.33 -5.65
N LEU A 136 -5.41 -13.12 -5.40
CA LEU A 136 -6.23 -12.98 -4.20
C LEU A 136 -5.43 -13.18 -2.91
N GLN A 137 -4.51 -14.16 -2.88
CA GLN A 137 -3.62 -14.35 -1.73
C GLN A 137 -2.67 -13.18 -1.52
N ALA A 138 -2.15 -12.57 -2.59
CA ALA A 138 -1.29 -11.40 -2.51
C ALA A 138 -2.06 -10.15 -2.07
N ILE A 139 -3.31 -9.98 -2.53
CA ILE A 139 -4.24 -8.93 -2.07
C ILE A 139 -4.45 -9.04 -0.56
N ALA A 140 -4.74 -10.24 -0.07
CA ALA A 140 -4.94 -10.50 1.35
C ALA A 140 -3.74 -10.08 2.22
N ARG A 141 -2.51 -10.09 1.68
CA ARG A 141 -1.31 -9.67 2.42
C ARG A 141 -1.27 -8.19 2.72
N VAL A 142 -1.63 -7.36 1.74
CA VAL A 142 -1.63 -5.90 1.92
C VAL A 142 -2.90 -5.38 2.57
N ASN A 143 -3.93 -6.21 2.69
CA ASN A 143 -5.21 -5.82 3.30
C ASN A 143 -5.31 -6.18 4.79
N ARG A 144 -4.22 -6.62 5.41
CA ARG A 144 -4.18 -6.87 6.85
C ARG A 144 -4.24 -5.60 7.65
N ILE A 145 -4.91 -5.68 8.80
CA ILE A 145 -5.10 -4.56 9.71
C ILE A 145 -3.78 -4.24 10.40
N ALA A 146 -3.46 -2.94 10.44
CA ALA A 146 -2.34 -2.40 11.22
C ALA A 146 -2.74 -1.02 11.76
N ALA A 147 -2.08 -0.58 12.81
CA ALA A 147 -2.31 0.73 13.39
C ALA A 147 -2.11 1.85 12.34
N GLY A 148 -3.13 2.67 12.15
CA GLY A 148 -3.11 3.77 11.18
C GLY A 148 -3.29 3.36 9.72
N LYS A 149 -3.57 2.08 9.44
CA LYS A 149 -3.81 1.54 8.11
C LYS A 149 -5.29 1.23 7.93
N ASP A 150 -5.96 1.97 7.09
CA ASP A 150 -7.40 1.84 6.83
C ASP A 150 -7.69 0.86 5.68
N PHE A 151 -6.73 0.61 4.77
CA PHE A 151 -6.87 -0.28 3.62
C PHE A 151 -5.51 -0.68 3.03
N GLY A 152 -5.48 -1.75 2.24
CA GLY A 152 -4.36 -2.12 1.37
C GLY A 152 -4.57 -1.59 -0.04
N LEU A 153 -3.50 -1.19 -0.71
CA LEU A 153 -3.52 -0.74 -2.09
C LEU A 153 -2.83 -1.73 -3.00
N ILE A 154 -3.37 -1.91 -4.20
CA ILE A 154 -2.72 -2.65 -5.27
C ILE A 154 -2.53 -1.72 -6.46
N VAL A 155 -1.29 -1.66 -6.94
CA VAL A 155 -0.92 -0.95 -8.16
C VAL A 155 -0.56 -2.00 -9.21
N ASP A 156 -1.42 -2.11 -10.21
CA ASP A 156 -1.33 -3.14 -11.25
C ASP A 156 -0.74 -2.57 -12.54
N TYR A 157 0.53 -2.89 -12.80
CA TYR A 157 1.20 -2.51 -14.05
C TYR A 157 0.96 -3.51 -15.18
N TRP A 158 0.39 -4.68 -14.85
CA TRP A 158 0.16 -5.76 -15.83
C TRP A 158 -1.25 -5.76 -16.43
N GLY A 159 -2.21 -5.08 -15.80
CA GLY A 159 -3.60 -5.03 -16.26
C GLY A 159 -4.43 -6.25 -15.84
N LEU A 160 -4.13 -6.86 -14.71
CA LEU A 160 -4.81 -8.08 -14.22
C LEU A 160 -6.25 -7.79 -13.80
N PHE A 161 -6.54 -6.58 -13.36
CA PHE A 161 -7.86 -6.22 -12.84
C PHE A 161 -8.98 -6.23 -13.88
N GLY A 162 -8.66 -6.12 -15.18
CA GLY A 162 -9.64 -6.30 -16.25
C GLY A 162 -10.34 -7.68 -16.23
N ASN A 163 -9.67 -8.68 -15.65
CA ASN A 163 -10.19 -10.04 -15.51
C ASN A 163 -10.64 -10.37 -14.07
N LEU A 164 -10.38 -9.49 -13.10
CA LEU A 164 -10.65 -9.77 -11.68
C LEU A 164 -12.14 -9.88 -11.38
N ASN A 165 -13.00 -9.10 -12.05
CA ASN A 165 -14.46 -9.20 -11.89
C ASN A 165 -14.98 -10.60 -12.24
N ASN A 166 -14.45 -11.20 -13.31
CA ASN A 166 -14.78 -12.56 -13.69
C ASN A 166 -14.28 -13.59 -12.67
N ALA A 167 -13.09 -13.35 -12.10
CA ALA A 167 -12.52 -14.20 -11.07
C ALA A 167 -13.34 -14.13 -9.77
N MET A 168 -13.77 -12.94 -9.36
CA MET A 168 -14.59 -12.77 -8.15
C MET A 168 -15.96 -13.40 -8.25
N GLU A 169 -16.62 -13.34 -9.41
CA GLU A 169 -17.89 -14.04 -9.65
C GLU A 169 -17.73 -15.55 -9.54
N MET A 170 -16.63 -16.12 -10.04
CA MET A 170 -16.34 -17.56 -9.94
C MET A 170 -16.02 -18.02 -8.50
N TYR A 171 -15.41 -17.15 -7.67
CA TYR A 171 -15.06 -17.48 -6.28
C TYR A 171 -16.16 -17.16 -5.27
N SER A 172 -17.15 -16.34 -5.61
CA SER A 172 -18.32 -16.10 -4.74
C SER A 172 -19.19 -17.34 -4.55
N ASP A 173 -19.14 -18.28 -5.50
CA ASP A 173 -19.87 -19.56 -5.42
C ASP A 173 -19.15 -20.66 -4.62
N ASP A 174 -17.83 -20.52 -4.38
CA ASP A 174 -17.04 -21.54 -3.66
C ASP A 174 -16.60 -21.04 -2.29
N ARG A 175 -17.26 -21.51 -1.23
CA ARG A 175 -17.08 -21.11 0.18
C ARG A 175 -15.71 -21.47 0.80
N SER A 176 -14.71 -21.88 0.01
CA SER A 176 -13.52 -22.55 0.54
C SER A 176 -12.24 -21.70 0.63
N GLY A 177 -12.22 -20.44 0.20
CA GLY A 177 -10.94 -19.70 0.10
C GLY A 177 -10.87 -18.27 0.67
N LEU A 178 -11.98 -17.60 0.91
CA LEU A 178 -12.07 -16.20 1.31
C LEU A 178 -12.80 -15.99 2.64
N SER A 179 -12.63 -16.89 3.61
CA SER A 179 -13.21 -16.67 4.94
C SER A 179 -12.62 -15.40 5.57
N GLY A 180 -13.37 -14.31 5.51
CA GLY A 180 -13.01 -13.04 6.13
C GLY A 180 -12.97 -11.81 5.22
N TYR A 181 -13.29 -11.95 3.92
CA TYR A 181 -13.38 -10.81 2.98
C TYR A 181 -14.77 -10.72 2.37
N ASP A 182 -15.36 -9.51 2.43
CA ASP A 182 -16.56 -9.21 1.66
C ASP A 182 -16.14 -8.93 0.20
N PRO A 183 -16.67 -9.68 -0.79
CA PRO A 183 -16.44 -9.37 -2.21
C PRO A 183 -16.78 -7.93 -2.59
N ALA A 184 -17.72 -7.30 -1.89
CA ALA A 184 -18.09 -5.91 -2.07
C ALA A 184 -16.93 -4.95 -1.75
N ASP A 185 -16.10 -5.24 -0.74
CA ASP A 185 -14.95 -4.42 -0.37
C ASP A 185 -13.86 -4.37 -1.47
N ILE A 186 -13.79 -5.43 -2.29
CA ILE A 186 -12.85 -5.50 -3.41
C ILE A 186 -13.46 -4.88 -4.67
N ALA A 187 -14.75 -5.12 -4.94
CA ALA A 187 -15.45 -4.56 -6.10
C ALA A 187 -15.47 -3.01 -6.08
N ASP A 188 -15.62 -2.40 -4.90
CA ASP A 188 -15.55 -0.94 -4.73
C ASP A 188 -14.14 -0.35 -4.96
N SER A 189 -13.13 -1.20 -5.08
CA SER A 189 -11.74 -0.77 -5.33
C SER A 189 -11.41 -0.61 -6.82
N ILE A 190 -12.31 -1.06 -7.72
CA ILE A 190 -12.12 -1.03 -9.17
C ILE A 190 -13.07 0.00 -9.76
N ALA A 191 -12.55 1.18 -10.10
CA ALA A 191 -13.33 2.21 -10.79
C ALA A 191 -12.62 2.63 -12.08
N THR A 192 -13.39 2.97 -13.10
CA THR A 192 -12.87 3.66 -14.29
C THR A 192 -12.31 5.03 -13.91
N ALA A 193 -11.40 5.60 -14.72
CA ALA A 193 -10.81 6.91 -14.42
C ALA A 193 -11.87 8.01 -14.23
N ALA A 194 -12.97 7.98 -14.98
CA ALA A 194 -14.06 8.96 -14.86
C ALA A 194 -14.84 8.79 -13.55
N GLU A 195 -15.18 7.56 -13.18
CA GLU A 195 -15.86 7.25 -11.92
C GLU A 195 -14.96 7.58 -10.72
N GLY A 196 -13.65 7.29 -10.84
CA GLY A 196 -12.66 7.61 -9.82
C GLY A 196 -12.54 9.10 -9.56
N GLN A 197 -12.60 9.95 -10.59
CA GLN A 197 -12.57 11.40 -10.45
C GLN A 197 -13.79 11.94 -9.70
N GLU A 198 -14.99 11.50 -10.05
CA GLU A 198 -16.21 11.93 -9.37
C GLU A 198 -16.27 11.41 -7.92
N LYS A 199 -15.90 10.14 -7.67
CA LYS A 199 -15.82 9.57 -6.33
C LYS A 199 -14.81 10.33 -5.45
N LEU A 200 -13.64 10.70 -5.99
CA LEU A 200 -12.64 11.50 -5.26
C LEU A 200 -13.18 12.89 -4.91
N LYS A 201 -13.78 13.56 -5.88
CA LYS A 201 -14.37 14.89 -5.69
C LYS A 201 -15.49 14.86 -4.65
N GLN A 202 -16.33 13.82 -4.71
CA GLN A 202 -17.41 13.63 -3.75
C GLN A 202 -16.87 13.35 -2.34
N ALA A 203 -15.93 12.43 -2.18
CA ALA A 203 -15.34 12.12 -0.88
C ALA A 203 -14.64 13.34 -0.25
N HIS A 204 -13.92 14.13 -1.05
CA HIS A 204 -13.31 15.38 -0.59
C HIS A 204 -14.37 16.40 -0.15
N LYS A 205 -15.45 16.54 -0.93
CA LYS A 205 -16.57 17.44 -0.59
C LYS A 205 -17.24 17.01 0.71
N GLU A 206 -17.58 15.73 0.86
CA GLU A 206 -18.22 15.19 2.06
C GLU A 206 -17.38 15.37 3.32
N LEU A 207 -16.05 15.27 3.20
CA LEU A 207 -15.14 15.52 4.30
C LEU A 207 -15.14 17.00 4.73
N TRP A 208 -15.19 17.94 3.79
CA TRP A 208 -15.30 19.37 4.09
C TRP A 208 -16.70 19.74 4.58
N ASP A 209 -17.77 19.20 3.99
CA ASP A 209 -19.17 19.44 4.38
C ASP A 209 -19.43 18.97 5.82
N PHE A 210 -18.68 17.98 6.31
CA PHE A 210 -18.77 17.52 7.71
C PHE A 210 -18.48 18.67 8.70
N PHE A 211 -17.54 19.54 8.37
CA PHE A 211 -17.22 20.70 9.19
C PHE A 211 -18.19 21.88 8.96
N GLY A 212 -19.06 21.79 7.95
CA GLY A 212 -20.07 22.79 7.62
C GLY A 212 -19.48 24.15 7.32
N ASN A 213 -20.14 25.20 7.83
CA ASN A 213 -19.66 26.57 7.74
C ASN A 213 -18.67 26.96 8.85
N ALA A 214 -18.11 25.99 9.54
CA ALA A 214 -17.12 26.22 10.58
C ALA A 214 -15.88 26.89 9.96
N SER A 215 -15.71 28.15 10.26
CA SER A 215 -14.56 28.95 9.82
C SER A 215 -13.42 28.75 10.81
N PHE A 216 -12.66 27.69 10.62
CA PHE A 216 -11.46 27.45 11.43
C PHE A 216 -10.24 28.02 10.74
N ASP A 217 -9.39 28.69 11.51
CA ASP A 217 -8.02 28.97 11.05
C ASP A 217 -7.28 27.64 10.85
N GLN A 218 -7.00 27.30 9.61
CA GLN A 218 -6.26 26.06 9.26
C GLN A 218 -4.88 26.01 9.89
N ASN A 219 -4.32 27.16 10.31
CA ASN A 219 -3.05 27.25 11.00
C ASN A 219 -3.19 27.05 12.52
N ASN A 220 -4.41 26.93 13.06
CA ASN A 220 -4.66 26.71 14.47
C ASN A 220 -5.21 25.28 14.75
N PRO A 221 -4.38 24.26 14.93
CA PRO A 221 -4.84 22.90 15.18
C PRO A 221 -5.75 22.74 16.40
N ARG A 222 -5.61 23.61 17.41
CA ARG A 222 -6.44 23.56 18.63
C ARG A 222 -7.89 23.92 18.34
N ALA A 223 -8.15 24.88 17.45
CA ALA A 223 -9.50 25.23 17.08
C ALA A 223 -10.23 24.07 16.39
N TRP A 224 -9.50 23.27 15.61
CA TRP A 224 -10.03 22.07 14.95
C TRP A 224 -10.33 20.94 15.93
N VAL A 225 -9.49 20.75 16.94
CA VAL A 225 -9.75 19.76 18.02
C VAL A 225 -10.97 20.14 18.81
N ALA A 226 -11.16 21.43 19.12
CA ALA A 226 -12.31 21.94 19.87
C ALA A 226 -13.65 21.66 19.15
N PHE A 227 -13.67 21.52 17.83
CA PHE A 227 -14.87 21.12 17.09
C PHE A 227 -15.44 19.77 17.55
N PHE A 228 -14.62 18.87 18.04
CA PHE A 228 -15.00 17.54 18.51
C PHE A 228 -15.33 17.51 20.02
N GLU A 229 -15.16 18.61 20.73
CA GLU A 229 -15.54 18.71 22.13
C GLU A 229 -17.04 18.76 22.27
N ASN A 230 -17.61 17.94 23.13
CA ASN A 230 -19.03 17.92 23.47
C ASN A 230 -19.18 17.61 24.96
N GLU A 231 -20.19 18.16 25.60
CA GLU A 231 -20.50 17.85 27.01
C GLU A 231 -20.86 16.37 27.20
N ASP A 232 -21.46 15.74 26.18
CA ASP A 232 -21.71 14.30 26.15
C ASP A 232 -20.51 13.59 25.47
N PRO A 233 -19.73 12.77 26.21
CA PRO A 233 -18.62 12.00 25.65
C PRO A 233 -19.03 11.07 24.49
N ALA A 234 -20.26 10.53 24.49
CA ALA A 234 -20.75 9.64 23.45
C ALA A 234 -20.97 10.40 22.12
N GLU A 235 -21.49 11.60 22.18
CA GLU A 235 -21.65 12.44 20.98
C GLU A 235 -20.27 12.91 20.46
N SER A 236 -19.33 13.23 21.35
CA SER A 236 -17.95 13.55 20.97
C SER A 236 -17.27 12.35 20.26
N GLU A 237 -17.45 11.13 20.77
CA GLU A 237 -16.91 9.92 20.13
C GLU A 237 -17.57 9.67 18.77
N LYS A 238 -18.86 9.84 18.64
CA LYS A 238 -19.60 9.68 17.38
C LYS A 238 -19.11 10.67 16.31
N LEU A 239 -18.90 11.94 16.67
CA LEU A 239 -18.36 12.95 15.75
C LEU A 239 -16.96 12.55 15.25
N ARG A 240 -16.08 12.04 16.14
CA ARG A 240 -14.75 11.58 15.73
C ARG A 240 -14.81 10.38 14.80
N LYS A 241 -15.66 9.38 15.11
CA LYS A 241 -15.85 8.21 14.24
C LYS A 241 -16.34 8.62 12.85
N GLU A 242 -17.32 9.50 12.77
CA GLU A 242 -17.83 10.01 11.50
C GLU A 242 -16.73 10.74 10.69
N PHE A 243 -15.94 11.57 11.34
CA PHE A 243 -14.78 12.21 10.70
C PHE A 243 -13.78 11.18 10.19
N TYR A 244 -13.43 10.14 11.00
CA TYR A 244 -12.47 9.11 10.60
C TYR A 244 -12.96 8.30 9.41
N GLU A 245 -14.24 7.96 9.35
CA GLU A 245 -14.84 7.25 8.22
C GLU A 245 -14.77 8.09 6.92
N ARG A 246 -15.09 9.38 6.98
CA ARG A 246 -15.00 10.29 5.83
C ARG A 246 -13.55 10.50 5.38
N LEU A 247 -12.62 10.63 6.33
CA LEU A 247 -11.21 10.75 6.04
C LEU A 247 -10.65 9.47 5.41
N ALA A 248 -11.07 8.30 5.89
CA ALA A 248 -10.69 7.01 5.31
C ALA A 248 -11.18 6.89 3.86
N ALA A 249 -12.45 7.27 3.59
CA ALA A 249 -13.01 7.29 2.23
C ALA A 249 -12.21 8.22 1.30
N PHE A 250 -11.91 9.44 1.73
CA PHE A 250 -11.10 10.39 0.95
C PHE A 250 -9.67 9.87 0.74
N SER A 251 -9.03 9.31 1.78
CA SER A 251 -7.70 8.71 1.69
C SER A 251 -7.66 7.56 0.68
N LYS A 252 -8.67 6.68 0.69
CA LYS A 252 -8.81 5.58 -0.27
C LYS A 252 -8.87 6.11 -1.71
N MET A 253 -9.71 7.10 -1.97
CA MET A 253 -9.86 7.70 -3.31
C MET A 253 -8.58 8.42 -3.76
N MET A 254 -7.90 9.14 -2.87
CA MET A 254 -6.62 9.77 -3.16
C MET A 254 -5.55 8.75 -3.54
N THR A 255 -5.48 7.64 -2.82
CA THR A 255 -4.51 6.58 -3.09
C THR A 255 -4.75 5.93 -4.45
N MET A 256 -6.02 5.70 -4.81
CA MET A 256 -6.40 5.22 -6.15
C MET A 256 -6.03 6.23 -7.25
N ALA A 257 -6.29 7.53 -7.02
CA ALA A 257 -6.01 8.57 -8.00
C ALA A 257 -4.52 8.72 -8.30
N VAL A 258 -3.68 8.51 -7.29
CA VAL A 258 -2.22 8.61 -7.45
C VAL A 258 -1.64 7.35 -8.11
N GLY A 259 -2.20 6.17 -7.80
CA GLY A 259 -1.80 4.91 -8.43
C GLY A 259 -2.30 4.75 -9.88
N ASN A 260 -3.14 5.64 -10.38
CA ASN A 260 -3.70 5.59 -11.73
C ASN A 260 -3.33 6.83 -12.55
N TYR A 261 -2.38 6.67 -13.47
CA TYR A 261 -1.87 7.78 -14.29
C TYR A 261 -2.97 8.51 -15.08
N SER A 262 -3.92 7.77 -15.66
CA SER A 262 -5.03 8.37 -16.42
C SER A 262 -5.95 9.19 -15.51
N LEU A 263 -6.25 8.69 -14.31
CA LEU A 263 -7.04 9.39 -13.32
C LEU A 263 -6.30 10.63 -12.80
N TYR A 264 -5.01 10.52 -12.51
CA TYR A 264 -4.17 11.65 -12.10
C TYR A 264 -4.17 12.77 -13.15
N GLN A 265 -3.99 12.41 -14.42
CA GLN A 265 -4.02 13.34 -15.55
C GLN A 265 -5.39 14.03 -15.70
N SER A 266 -6.48 13.28 -15.53
CA SER A 266 -7.84 13.82 -15.67
C SER A 266 -8.20 14.84 -14.58
N ILE A 267 -7.65 14.69 -13.37
CA ILE A 267 -7.85 15.61 -12.25
C ILE A 267 -7.04 16.90 -12.45
N GLY A 268 -5.87 16.80 -13.03
CA GLY A 268 -4.95 17.90 -13.23
C GLY A 268 -4.06 18.21 -12.03
N PHE A 269 -2.86 18.71 -12.30
CA PHE A 269 -1.81 18.89 -11.31
C PHE A 269 -2.22 19.81 -10.13
N GLU A 270 -2.77 20.99 -10.40
CA GLU A 270 -3.13 21.96 -9.36
C GLU A 270 -4.18 21.41 -8.39
N GLN A 271 -5.23 20.78 -8.92
CA GLN A 271 -6.27 20.19 -8.09
C GLN A 271 -5.74 19.02 -7.28
N MET A 272 -4.84 18.21 -7.85
CA MET A 272 -4.21 17.11 -7.14
C MET A 272 -3.31 17.62 -6.00
N GLN A 273 -2.57 18.71 -6.17
CA GLN A 273 -1.78 19.33 -5.09
C GLN A 273 -2.67 19.84 -3.96
N LYS A 274 -3.83 20.40 -4.26
CA LYS A 274 -4.82 20.81 -3.27
C LYS A 274 -5.32 19.61 -2.47
N TYR A 275 -5.75 18.55 -3.14
CA TYR A 275 -6.18 17.32 -2.47
C TYR A 275 -5.11 16.70 -1.56
N LYS A 276 -3.84 16.73 -2.00
CA LYS A 276 -2.70 16.28 -1.19
C LYS A 276 -2.53 17.11 0.07
N ALA A 277 -2.59 18.42 -0.05
CA ALA A 277 -2.44 19.34 1.09
C ALA A 277 -3.58 19.13 2.10
N ASP A 278 -4.82 19.01 1.62
CA ASP A 278 -5.99 18.78 2.46
C ASP A 278 -5.91 17.40 3.14
N LEU A 279 -5.49 16.36 2.42
CA LEU A 279 -5.30 15.03 3.00
C LEU A 279 -4.27 15.05 4.14
N LEU A 280 -3.12 15.68 3.92
CA LEU A 280 -2.07 15.81 4.94
C LEU A 280 -2.57 16.58 6.17
N PHE A 281 -3.34 17.64 5.96
CA PHE A 281 -3.94 18.42 7.02
C PHE A 281 -4.88 17.56 7.89
N PHE A 282 -5.83 16.85 7.27
CA PHE A 282 -6.79 16.02 8.00
C PHE A 282 -6.15 14.80 8.68
N GLN A 283 -5.08 14.25 8.13
CA GLN A 283 -4.30 13.19 8.78
C GLN A 283 -3.59 13.70 10.05
N LYS A 284 -3.04 14.91 10.02
CA LYS A 284 -2.47 15.56 11.21
C LYS A 284 -3.56 15.83 12.26
N LEU A 285 -4.74 16.26 11.84
CA LEU A 285 -5.88 16.46 12.74
C LEU A 285 -6.30 15.14 13.39
N ARG A 286 -6.45 14.05 12.61
CA ARG A 286 -6.74 12.71 13.15
C ARG A 286 -5.71 12.29 14.19
N SER A 287 -4.42 12.46 13.91
CA SER A 287 -3.35 12.12 14.84
C SER A 287 -3.44 12.93 16.15
N ALA A 288 -3.75 14.21 16.04
CA ALA A 288 -3.94 15.06 17.22
C ALA A 288 -5.16 14.62 18.06
N LEU A 289 -6.28 14.29 17.42
CA LEU A 289 -7.47 13.75 18.10
C LEU A 289 -7.19 12.44 18.81
N MET A 290 -6.52 11.48 18.15
CA MET A 290 -6.15 10.20 18.76
C MET A 290 -5.26 10.40 20.00
N MET A 291 -4.37 11.39 19.99
CA MET A 291 -3.53 11.72 21.16
C MET A 291 -4.36 12.37 22.28
N VAL A 292 -5.23 13.32 21.95
CA VAL A 292 -6.04 14.06 22.95
C VAL A 292 -7.03 13.14 23.65
N TYR A 293 -7.68 12.25 22.91
CA TYR A 293 -8.69 11.34 23.45
C TYR A 293 -8.13 9.99 23.87
N ALA A 294 -6.81 9.77 23.79
CA ALA A 294 -6.13 8.51 24.12
C ALA A 294 -6.79 7.27 23.49
N GLU A 295 -7.26 7.42 22.25
CA GLU A 295 -8.00 6.37 21.55
C GLU A 295 -7.08 5.21 21.22
N LYS A 296 -7.46 4.02 21.67
CA LYS A 296 -6.83 2.77 21.24
C LYS A 296 -7.51 2.31 19.95
N VAL A 297 -6.72 1.76 19.04
CA VAL A 297 -7.28 1.12 17.84
C VAL A 297 -8.07 -0.10 18.28
N ASP A 298 -9.38 -0.08 18.08
CA ASP A 298 -10.26 -1.21 18.40
C ASP A 298 -10.21 -2.21 17.23
N PHE A 299 -9.59 -3.34 17.47
CA PHE A 299 -9.49 -4.44 16.52
C PHE A 299 -10.66 -5.44 16.60
N SER A 300 -11.58 -5.30 17.57
CA SER A 300 -12.65 -6.26 17.82
C SER A 300 -13.68 -6.40 16.69
N LYS A 301 -13.73 -5.47 15.75
CA LYS A 301 -14.62 -5.53 14.58
C LYS A 301 -14.10 -6.46 13.47
N TYR A 302 -12.91 -7.01 13.64
CA TYR A 302 -12.18 -7.73 12.60
C TYR A 302 -11.68 -9.12 13.06
N GLU A 303 -12.10 -9.53 14.28
CA GLU A 303 -12.04 -10.92 14.75
C GLU A 303 -13.30 -11.69 14.30
#